data_05fde08caac05c393bc694f1b3502667
#
_entry.id   05fde08caac05c393bc694f1b3502667
#
_cell.length_a   1.000
_cell.length_b   1.000
_cell.length_c   1.000
_cell.angle_alpha   90.00
_cell.angle_beta   90.00
_cell.angle_gamma   90.00
#
_symmetry.space_group_name_H-M   'P 1'
#
loop_
_entity.id
_entity.type
_entity.pdbx_description
1 polymer ?
#
loop_
_entity_poly.entity_id
_entity_poly.type
_entity_poly.pdbx_seq_one_letter_code
_entity_poly.pdbx_strand_id
1 'polypeptide(L)'
;LESPVVVLAKLAKPFDCPTPDDRPLTMACLLLVPEENPVEGLRFMADLGSCLRAGDKARRLSGAREAEEVRKLLAEVRKATHTLIAADIMVPCRVFATPKMELKEATRLMAENRQEVIPVLDGWKLVGELSSSELFKLGIPDFFSQLKSVGFIRYFDPFEKYFSVEAASHVEDVMNRELPLFPQEATLIEIVFAISVQHQAVVYVVDRDNGLLGVITQAQLLERIINL
;
A
#
# COMPACT_ATOMS: atom_id res chain seq x y z
N LEU A 1 -11.63 -27.24 -7.79
CA LEU A 1 -12.52 -26.14 -8.17
C LEU A 1 -11.70 -25.14 -9.00
N GLU A 2 -12.12 -24.83 -10.22
CA GLU A 2 -11.42 -23.89 -11.10
C GLU A 2 -11.82 -22.43 -10.82
N SER A 3 -13.00 -22.19 -10.25
CA SER A 3 -13.51 -20.87 -9.89
C SER A 3 -14.36 -20.92 -8.62
N PRO A 4 -14.50 -19.80 -7.89
CA PRO A 4 -15.35 -19.75 -6.71
C PRO A 4 -16.81 -20.10 -7.03
N VAL A 5 -17.43 -20.90 -6.19
CA VAL A 5 -18.85 -21.24 -6.24
C VAL A 5 -19.56 -20.59 -5.06
N VAL A 6 -20.61 -19.84 -5.37
CA VAL A 6 -21.42 -19.14 -4.37
C VAL A 6 -22.85 -19.67 -4.42
N VAL A 7 -23.34 -20.06 -3.26
CA VAL A 7 -24.72 -20.44 -3.05
C VAL A 7 -25.35 -19.49 -2.03
N LEU A 8 -26.35 -18.74 -2.47
CA LEU A 8 -27.18 -17.90 -1.61
C LEU A 8 -28.50 -18.61 -1.38
N ALA A 9 -28.79 -18.96 -0.14
CA ALA A 9 -30.03 -19.60 0.28
C ALA A 9 -30.89 -18.62 1.05
N LYS A 10 -32.06 -18.31 0.54
CA LYS A 10 -33.08 -17.54 1.26
C LYS A 10 -33.95 -18.51 2.06
N LEU A 11 -34.08 -18.26 3.36
CA LEU A 11 -34.89 -19.10 4.23
C LEU A 11 -36.38 -18.78 4.00
N ALA A 12 -37.19 -19.82 3.88
CA ALA A 12 -38.63 -19.69 3.72
C ALA A 12 -39.32 -19.05 4.95
N LYS A 13 -38.72 -19.24 6.12
CA LYS A 13 -39.07 -18.60 7.39
C LYS A 13 -37.82 -18.15 8.09
N PRO A 14 -37.83 -16.99 8.77
CA PRO A 14 -36.72 -16.59 9.62
C PRO A 14 -36.39 -17.69 10.64
N PHE A 15 -35.11 -17.98 10.80
CA PHE A 15 -34.59 -18.98 11.74
C PHE A 15 -34.02 -18.27 12.96
N ASP A 16 -34.61 -18.59 14.12
CA ASP A 16 -34.23 -18.01 15.41
C ASP A 16 -33.01 -18.75 15.95
N CYS A 17 -31.87 -18.08 15.97
CA CYS A 17 -30.63 -18.59 16.55
C CYS A 17 -29.85 -17.44 17.19
N PRO A 18 -28.95 -17.69 18.15
CA PRO A 18 -28.10 -16.66 18.72
C PRO A 18 -27.27 -15.97 17.62
N THR A 19 -27.54 -14.68 17.39
CA THR A 19 -26.79 -13.83 16.48
C THR A 19 -26.23 -12.63 17.26
N PRO A 20 -25.12 -12.01 16.80
CA PRO A 20 -24.52 -10.86 17.50
C PRO A 20 -25.44 -9.64 17.63
N ASP A 21 -26.48 -9.54 16.78
CA ASP A 21 -27.44 -8.43 16.73
C ASP A 21 -28.87 -8.83 17.16
N ASP A 22 -29.03 -10.01 17.72
CA ASP A 22 -30.31 -10.60 18.17
C ASP A 22 -31.40 -10.63 17.08
N ARG A 23 -31.00 -10.68 15.82
CA ARG A 23 -31.91 -10.77 14.68
C ARG A 23 -31.96 -12.18 14.11
N PRO A 24 -33.15 -12.66 13.73
CA PRO A 24 -33.28 -13.99 13.15
C PRO A 24 -32.60 -14.06 11.76
N LEU A 25 -32.01 -15.21 11.45
CA LEU A 25 -31.41 -15.47 10.16
C LEU A 25 -32.49 -15.57 9.09
N THR A 26 -32.34 -14.81 8.01
CA THR A 26 -33.23 -14.83 6.84
C THR A 26 -32.55 -15.34 5.57
N MET A 27 -31.24 -15.36 5.57
CA MET A 27 -30.43 -15.77 4.42
C MET A 27 -29.14 -16.43 4.90
N ALA A 28 -28.67 -17.43 4.17
CA ALA A 28 -27.38 -18.07 4.34
C ALA A 28 -26.55 -17.98 3.05
N CYS A 29 -25.27 -17.79 3.18
CA CYS A 29 -24.33 -17.80 2.07
C CYS A 29 -23.29 -18.90 2.31
N LEU A 30 -23.16 -19.81 1.33
CA LEU A 30 -22.06 -20.76 1.26
C LEU A 30 -21.12 -20.32 0.13
N LEU A 31 -19.87 -20.11 0.46
CA LEU A 31 -18.80 -19.77 -0.47
C LEU A 31 -17.77 -20.88 -0.48
N LEU A 32 -17.60 -21.52 -1.64
CA LEU A 32 -16.52 -22.46 -1.89
C LEU A 32 -15.45 -21.76 -2.73
N VAL A 33 -14.22 -21.74 -2.22
CA VAL A 33 -13.09 -21.04 -2.84
C VAL A 33 -12.03 -22.07 -3.25
N PRO A 34 -11.44 -21.94 -4.47
CA PRO A 34 -10.30 -22.75 -4.85
C PRO A 34 -9.13 -22.52 -3.89
N GLU A 35 -8.43 -23.59 -3.51
CA GLU A 35 -7.28 -23.50 -2.62
C GLU A 35 -6.14 -22.66 -3.22
N GLU A 36 -6.01 -22.72 -4.55
CA GLU A 36 -4.98 -22.00 -5.31
C GLU A 36 -5.25 -20.49 -5.46
N ASN A 37 -6.49 -20.03 -5.25
CA ASN A 37 -6.86 -18.61 -5.40
C ASN A 37 -7.87 -18.13 -4.33
N PRO A 38 -7.45 -17.99 -3.07
CA PRO A 38 -8.32 -17.55 -1.98
C PRO A 38 -8.76 -16.07 -2.11
N VAL A 39 -8.03 -15.27 -2.89
CA VAL A 39 -8.29 -13.82 -3.03
C VAL A 39 -9.65 -13.54 -3.65
N GLU A 40 -10.09 -14.34 -4.61
CA GLU A 40 -11.42 -14.17 -5.21
C GLU A 40 -12.56 -14.37 -4.22
N GLY A 41 -12.40 -15.30 -3.28
CA GLY A 41 -13.35 -15.52 -2.21
C GLY A 41 -13.45 -14.29 -1.29
N LEU A 42 -12.33 -13.71 -0.90
CA LEU A 42 -12.28 -12.50 -0.08
C LEU A 42 -12.92 -11.31 -0.81
N ARG A 43 -12.67 -11.15 -2.10
CA ARG A 43 -13.31 -10.12 -2.94
C ARG A 43 -14.84 -10.28 -2.95
N PHE A 44 -15.31 -11.50 -3.16
CA PHE A 44 -16.74 -11.77 -3.12
C PHE A 44 -17.37 -11.43 -1.78
N MET A 45 -16.72 -11.79 -0.67
CA MET A 45 -17.21 -11.47 0.68
C MET A 45 -17.25 -9.96 0.91
N ALA A 46 -16.26 -9.20 0.42
CA ALA A 46 -16.24 -7.75 0.50
C ALA A 46 -17.39 -7.12 -0.32
N ASP A 47 -17.63 -7.58 -1.55
CA ASP A 47 -18.73 -7.14 -2.42
C ASP A 47 -20.09 -7.41 -1.77
N LEU A 48 -20.27 -8.62 -1.24
CA LEU A 48 -21.50 -9.01 -0.55
C LEU A 48 -21.72 -8.16 0.72
N GLY A 49 -20.67 -7.98 1.54
CA GLY A 49 -20.73 -7.13 2.73
C GLY A 49 -21.08 -5.67 2.40
N SER A 50 -20.55 -5.13 1.31
CA SER A 50 -20.89 -3.80 0.82
C SER A 50 -22.33 -3.70 0.33
N CYS A 51 -22.83 -4.73 -0.34
CA CYS A 51 -24.23 -4.83 -0.76
C CYS A 51 -25.17 -4.85 0.45
N LEU A 52 -24.83 -5.59 1.51
CA LEU A 52 -25.64 -5.72 2.71
C LEU A 52 -25.66 -4.44 3.56
N ARG A 53 -24.60 -3.64 3.54
CA ARG A 53 -24.57 -2.34 4.23
C ARG A 53 -25.40 -1.26 3.53
N ALA A 54 -25.57 -1.31 2.22
CA ALA A 54 -26.38 -0.36 1.48
C ALA A 54 -27.86 -0.71 1.59
N GLY A 55 -28.63 0.03 2.37
CA GLY A 55 -30.00 -0.32 2.80
C GLY A 55 -31.00 -0.62 1.69
N ASP A 56 -30.93 0.02 0.52
CA ASP A 56 -31.75 -0.30 -0.66
C ASP A 56 -31.26 -1.57 -1.38
N LYS A 57 -29.97 -1.73 -1.51
CA LYS A 57 -29.34 -2.93 -2.11
C LYS A 57 -29.58 -4.16 -1.25
N ALA A 58 -29.50 -4.03 0.07
CA ALA A 58 -29.82 -5.11 0.99
C ALA A 58 -31.29 -5.57 0.83
N ARG A 59 -32.23 -4.63 0.68
CA ARG A 59 -33.63 -4.94 0.40
C ARG A 59 -33.82 -5.63 -0.95
N ARG A 60 -33.17 -5.15 -2.00
CA ARG A 60 -33.20 -5.77 -3.34
C ARG A 60 -32.59 -7.18 -3.29
N LEU A 61 -31.50 -7.38 -2.59
CA LEU A 61 -30.87 -8.69 -2.41
C LEU A 61 -31.81 -9.67 -1.68
N SER A 62 -32.42 -9.20 -0.59
CA SER A 62 -33.43 -9.99 0.16
C SER A 62 -34.69 -10.28 -0.67
N GLY A 63 -35.03 -9.42 -1.61
CA GLY A 63 -36.17 -9.57 -2.54
C GLY A 63 -35.89 -10.44 -3.75
N ALA A 64 -34.62 -10.63 -4.11
CA ALA A 64 -34.23 -11.37 -5.30
C ALA A 64 -34.76 -12.80 -5.29
N ARG A 65 -35.29 -13.26 -6.44
CA ARG A 65 -35.84 -14.61 -6.63
C ARG A 65 -35.00 -15.44 -7.58
N GLU A 66 -34.19 -14.80 -8.41
CA GLU A 66 -33.35 -15.44 -9.43
C GLU A 66 -31.88 -15.11 -9.22
N ALA A 67 -31.01 -16.07 -9.56
CA ALA A 67 -29.55 -15.90 -9.43
C ALA A 67 -29.02 -14.73 -10.27
N GLU A 68 -29.66 -14.44 -11.39
CA GLU A 68 -29.25 -13.36 -12.29
C GLU A 68 -29.49 -11.97 -11.66
N GLU A 69 -30.56 -11.81 -10.88
CA GLU A 69 -30.81 -10.57 -10.13
C GLU A 69 -29.72 -10.32 -9.11
N VAL A 70 -29.26 -11.37 -8.42
CA VAL A 70 -28.16 -11.28 -7.45
C VAL A 70 -26.85 -10.94 -8.16
N ARG A 71 -26.55 -11.56 -9.32
CA ARG A 71 -25.36 -11.25 -10.11
C ARG A 71 -25.33 -9.78 -10.56
N LYS A 72 -26.46 -9.25 -11.02
CA LYS A 72 -26.58 -7.84 -11.41
C LYS A 72 -26.34 -6.90 -10.26
N LEU A 73 -26.92 -7.19 -9.09
CA LEU A 73 -26.73 -6.40 -7.87
C LEU A 73 -25.26 -6.36 -7.42
N LEU A 74 -24.59 -7.51 -7.42
CA LEU A 74 -23.16 -7.58 -7.08
C LEU A 74 -22.29 -6.86 -8.13
N ALA A 75 -22.65 -6.94 -9.40
CA ALA A 75 -21.96 -6.19 -10.45
C ALA A 75 -22.15 -4.67 -10.32
N GLU A 76 -23.34 -4.21 -9.90
CA GLU A 76 -23.61 -2.80 -9.59
C GLU A 76 -22.77 -2.33 -8.39
N VAL A 77 -22.56 -3.17 -7.37
CA VAL A 77 -21.70 -2.88 -6.23
C VAL A 77 -20.26 -2.72 -6.67
N ARG A 78 -19.73 -3.66 -7.48
CA ARG A 78 -18.37 -3.58 -8.04
C ARG A 78 -18.13 -2.34 -8.88
N LYS A 79 -19.11 -1.93 -9.68
CA LYS A 79 -19.03 -0.68 -10.47
C LYS A 79 -19.11 0.58 -9.62
N ALA A 80 -19.89 0.55 -8.53
CA ALA A 80 -20.04 1.68 -7.63
C ALA A 80 -18.87 1.82 -6.63
N THR A 81 -18.21 0.71 -6.31
CA THR A 81 -16.98 0.71 -5.55
C THR A 81 -15.84 0.97 -6.55
N HIS A 82 -15.61 2.23 -6.92
CA HIS A 82 -14.33 2.62 -7.49
C HIS A 82 -13.28 2.33 -6.41
N THR A 83 -12.74 1.11 -6.45
CA THR A 83 -11.59 0.77 -5.64
C THR A 83 -10.46 1.64 -6.16
N LEU A 84 -10.09 2.66 -5.37
CA LEU A 84 -8.95 3.49 -5.72
C LEU A 84 -7.74 2.59 -5.91
N ILE A 85 -7.04 2.83 -6.99
CA ILE A 85 -5.81 2.15 -7.34
C ILE A 85 -4.64 3.13 -7.25
N ALA A 86 -3.42 2.61 -7.30
CA ALA A 86 -2.20 3.41 -7.21
C ALA A 86 -2.18 4.56 -8.25
N ALA A 87 -2.67 4.31 -9.47
CA ALA A 87 -2.75 5.32 -10.53
C ALA A 87 -3.64 6.53 -10.17
N ASP A 88 -4.66 6.35 -9.30
CA ASP A 88 -5.56 7.43 -8.89
C ASP A 88 -4.98 8.32 -7.78
N ILE A 89 -3.92 7.84 -7.12
CA ILE A 89 -3.34 8.45 -5.91
C ILE A 89 -1.96 9.00 -6.18
N MET A 90 -1.17 8.31 -7.02
CA MET A 90 0.22 8.67 -7.28
C MET A 90 0.36 10.08 -7.83
N VAL A 91 1.48 10.71 -7.49
CA VAL A 91 1.89 11.98 -8.07
C VAL A 91 3.19 11.82 -8.84
N PRO A 92 3.42 12.64 -9.87
CA PRO A 92 4.70 12.61 -10.60
C PRO A 92 5.88 12.91 -9.68
N CYS A 93 6.94 12.12 -9.79
CA CYS A 93 8.19 12.39 -9.10
C CYS A 93 8.88 13.60 -9.74
N ARG A 94 9.19 14.62 -8.92
CA ARG A 94 9.87 15.84 -9.38
C ARG A 94 11.32 15.95 -8.91
N VAL A 95 11.65 15.23 -7.83
CA VAL A 95 12.96 15.27 -7.20
C VAL A 95 13.51 13.86 -7.16
N PHE A 96 14.63 13.64 -7.82
CA PHE A 96 15.28 12.34 -7.89
C PHE A 96 16.80 12.51 -8.02
N ALA A 97 17.55 11.50 -7.66
CA ALA A 97 18.98 11.42 -7.87
C ALA A 97 19.31 10.46 -9.03
N THR A 98 20.52 10.51 -9.52
CA THR A 98 21.06 9.51 -10.44
C THR A 98 22.16 8.69 -9.72
N PRO A 99 22.45 7.44 -10.17
CA PRO A 99 23.44 6.59 -9.51
C PRO A 99 24.81 7.26 -9.36
N LYS A 100 25.23 7.99 -10.39
CA LYS A 100 26.55 8.64 -10.45
C LYS A 100 26.58 10.07 -9.90
N MET A 101 25.48 10.57 -9.36
CA MET A 101 25.45 11.86 -8.69
C MET A 101 26.33 11.80 -7.44
N GLU A 102 27.11 12.85 -7.16
CA GLU A 102 27.84 12.95 -5.91
C GLU A 102 26.87 12.92 -4.72
N LEU A 103 27.21 12.19 -3.67
CA LEU A 103 26.33 12.06 -2.49
C LEU A 103 26.01 13.43 -1.89
N LYS A 104 27.01 14.31 -1.84
CA LYS A 104 26.85 15.69 -1.36
C LYS A 104 25.84 16.51 -2.17
N GLU A 105 25.79 16.31 -3.49
CA GLU A 105 24.80 16.97 -4.34
C GLU A 105 23.38 16.42 -4.06
N ALA A 106 23.28 15.09 -3.93
CA ALA A 106 22.00 14.45 -3.63
C ALA A 106 21.44 14.84 -2.25
N THR A 107 22.28 14.92 -1.21
CA THR A 107 21.87 15.35 0.13
C THR A 107 21.44 16.81 0.14
N ARG A 108 22.12 17.67 -0.61
CA ARG A 108 21.71 19.06 -0.81
C ARG A 108 20.35 19.15 -1.51
N LEU A 109 20.15 18.35 -2.58
CA LEU A 109 18.87 18.28 -3.30
C LEU A 109 17.72 17.87 -2.37
N MET A 110 17.95 16.87 -1.51
CA MET A 110 16.97 16.44 -0.49
C MET A 110 16.64 17.57 0.48
N ALA A 111 17.64 18.28 1.01
CA ALA A 111 17.47 19.36 1.97
C ALA A 111 16.72 20.56 1.36
N GLU A 112 17.09 21.01 0.16
CA GLU A 112 16.46 22.12 -0.53
C GLU A 112 14.99 21.86 -0.85
N ASN A 113 14.63 20.60 -1.16
CA ASN A 113 13.27 20.20 -1.47
C ASN A 113 12.49 19.64 -0.27
N ARG A 114 13.10 19.59 0.92
CA ARG A 114 12.51 19.04 2.15
C ARG A 114 12.00 17.61 1.97
N GLN A 115 12.76 16.80 1.24
CA GLN A 115 12.46 15.39 1.00
C GLN A 115 13.30 14.51 1.93
N GLU A 116 12.62 13.64 2.67
CA GLU A 116 13.30 12.65 3.52
C GLU A 116 13.78 11.43 2.72
N VAL A 117 13.12 11.17 1.59
CA VAL A 117 13.43 10.07 0.68
C VAL A 117 13.29 10.57 -0.76
N ILE A 118 14.27 10.26 -1.60
CA ILE A 118 14.21 10.50 -3.04
C ILE A 118 14.54 9.23 -3.81
N PRO A 119 13.85 8.93 -4.92
CA PRO A 119 14.20 7.84 -5.80
C PRO A 119 15.50 8.09 -6.55
N VAL A 120 16.18 7.01 -6.90
CA VAL A 120 17.36 7.02 -7.74
C VAL A 120 16.99 6.43 -9.10
N LEU A 121 17.17 7.22 -10.15
CA LEU A 121 16.79 6.86 -11.52
C LEU A 121 18.01 6.72 -12.41
N ASP A 122 18.07 5.62 -13.16
CA ASP A 122 19.00 5.46 -14.30
C ASP A 122 18.18 5.62 -15.59
N GLY A 123 18.30 6.81 -16.19
CA GLY A 123 17.37 7.26 -17.22
C GLY A 123 15.96 7.42 -16.65
N TRP A 124 15.04 6.53 -17.01
CA TRP A 124 13.67 6.51 -16.51
C TRP A 124 13.38 5.32 -15.57
N LYS A 125 14.36 4.42 -15.40
CA LYS A 125 14.24 3.24 -14.54
C LYS A 125 14.56 3.57 -13.11
N LEU A 126 13.70 3.12 -12.22
CA LEU A 126 13.95 3.16 -10.79
C LEU A 126 14.96 2.07 -10.42
N VAL A 127 16.10 2.45 -9.86
CA VAL A 127 17.22 1.56 -9.51
C VAL A 127 17.55 1.56 -8.02
N GLY A 128 16.99 2.51 -7.25
CA GLY A 128 17.23 2.63 -5.83
C GLY A 128 16.45 3.79 -5.21
N GLU A 129 16.69 4.01 -3.93
CA GLU A 129 16.26 5.20 -3.21
C GLU A 129 17.35 5.68 -2.28
N LEU A 130 17.36 6.97 -2.00
CA LEU A 130 18.23 7.58 -1.00
C LEU A 130 17.33 8.14 0.11
N SER A 131 17.55 7.71 1.36
CA SER A 131 16.79 8.19 2.51
C SER A 131 17.70 8.85 3.54
N SER A 132 17.19 9.87 4.22
CA SER A 132 17.91 10.54 5.31
C SER A 132 18.26 9.58 6.46
N SER A 133 17.42 8.59 6.72
CA SER A 133 17.67 7.57 7.74
C SER A 133 18.88 6.69 7.40
N GLU A 134 19.03 6.28 6.13
CA GLU A 134 20.23 5.53 5.70
C GLU A 134 21.49 6.41 5.71
N LEU A 135 21.36 7.67 5.29
CA LEU A 135 22.47 8.62 5.35
C LEU A 135 22.99 8.82 6.77
N PHE A 136 22.11 8.98 7.75
CA PHE A 136 22.54 9.12 9.15
C PHE A 136 23.25 7.87 9.69
N LYS A 137 22.89 6.68 9.23
CA LYS A 137 23.58 5.43 9.60
C LYS A 137 25.04 5.40 9.16
N LEU A 138 25.41 6.09 8.08
CA LEU A 138 26.80 6.16 7.60
C LEU A 138 27.74 6.75 8.66
N GLY A 139 27.27 7.67 9.49
CA GLY A 139 28.01 8.29 10.58
C GLY A 139 28.01 7.49 11.88
N ILE A 140 27.13 6.51 12.01
CA ILE A 140 26.90 5.79 13.26
C ILE A 140 27.58 4.40 13.19
N PRO A 141 28.36 4.00 14.20
CA PRO A 141 28.91 2.64 14.26
C PRO A 141 27.81 1.58 14.36
N ASP A 142 28.00 0.44 13.70
CA ASP A 142 26.99 -0.64 13.60
C ASP A 142 26.52 -1.16 14.97
N PHE A 143 27.40 -1.18 15.97
CA PHE A 143 27.06 -1.64 17.31
C PHE A 143 26.03 -0.74 18.02
N PHE A 144 25.81 0.51 17.56
CA PHE A 144 24.80 1.39 18.16
C PHE A 144 23.38 0.85 17.97
N SER A 145 23.14 0.08 16.92
CA SER A 145 21.84 -0.60 16.70
C SER A 145 21.47 -1.57 17.82
N GLN A 146 22.47 -2.06 18.58
CA GLN A 146 22.29 -2.99 19.69
C GLN A 146 22.10 -2.27 21.03
N LEU A 147 22.31 -0.95 21.09
CA LEU A 147 22.20 -0.18 22.31
C LEU A 147 20.74 0.27 22.53
N LYS A 148 20.25 0.08 23.76
CA LYS A 148 18.93 0.58 24.18
C LYS A 148 18.92 2.09 24.45
N SER A 149 20.08 2.67 24.72
CA SER A 149 20.27 4.09 25.02
C SER A 149 21.71 4.50 24.75
N VAL A 150 21.91 5.70 24.24
CA VAL A 150 23.23 6.29 23.96
C VAL A 150 23.55 7.49 24.88
N GLY A 151 22.72 7.76 25.88
CA GLY A 151 22.89 8.92 26.78
C GLY A 151 24.18 8.96 27.60
N PHE A 152 24.92 7.86 27.70
CA PHE A 152 26.24 7.77 28.34
C PHE A 152 27.39 8.17 27.41
N ILE A 153 27.14 8.29 26.09
CA ILE A 153 28.14 8.66 25.09
C ILE A 153 28.09 10.19 24.92
N ARG A 154 29.00 10.91 25.54
CA ARG A 154 28.98 12.39 25.57
C ARG A 154 29.85 13.05 24.50
N TYR A 155 30.82 12.31 23.92
CA TYR A 155 31.88 12.87 23.09
C TYR A 155 31.98 12.21 21.71
N PHE A 156 30.92 11.56 21.25
CA PHE A 156 30.89 10.98 19.92
C PHE A 156 30.25 11.97 18.91
N ASP A 157 31.01 12.36 17.91
CA ASP A 157 30.53 13.13 16.78
C ASP A 157 30.21 12.18 15.59
N PRO A 158 28.95 11.88 15.32
CA PRO A 158 28.59 11.03 14.19
C PRO A 158 28.81 11.71 12.85
N PHE A 159 28.93 13.02 12.82
CA PHE A 159 29.00 13.77 11.57
C PHE A 159 30.41 13.79 10.95
N GLU A 160 31.48 13.64 11.72
CA GLU A 160 32.83 13.57 11.16
C GLU A 160 32.98 12.42 10.16
N LYS A 161 32.55 11.23 10.54
CA LYS A 161 32.54 10.05 9.66
C LYS A 161 31.56 10.23 8.49
N TYR A 162 30.38 10.77 8.77
CA TYR A 162 29.38 11.06 7.74
C TYR A 162 29.94 11.98 6.64
N PHE A 163 30.54 13.12 6.99
CA PHE A 163 31.09 14.06 6.01
C PHE A 163 32.27 13.50 5.21
N SER A 164 33.06 12.63 5.82
CA SER A 164 34.15 11.96 5.10
C SER A 164 33.63 10.98 4.04
N VAL A 165 32.57 10.22 4.36
CA VAL A 165 31.91 9.31 3.42
C VAL A 165 31.17 10.11 2.34
N GLU A 166 30.39 11.14 2.72
CA GLU A 166 29.67 12.00 1.79
C GLU A 166 30.57 12.62 0.73
N ALA A 167 31.77 13.07 1.13
CA ALA A 167 32.70 13.71 0.21
C ALA A 167 33.38 12.76 -0.79
N ALA A 168 33.36 11.46 -0.54
CA ALA A 168 34.06 10.45 -1.32
C ALA A 168 33.14 9.51 -2.10
N SER A 169 31.82 9.58 -1.87
CA SER A 169 30.85 8.60 -2.39
C SER A 169 29.91 9.18 -3.43
N HIS A 170 29.43 8.29 -4.29
CA HIS A 170 28.30 8.53 -5.18
C HIS A 170 27.03 7.91 -4.60
N VAL A 171 25.89 8.29 -5.14
CA VAL A 171 24.57 7.78 -4.69
C VAL A 171 24.48 6.27 -4.78
N GLU A 172 25.05 5.67 -5.84
CA GLU A 172 25.03 4.21 -6.07
C GLU A 172 25.76 3.39 -5.00
N ASP A 173 26.68 4.01 -4.24
CA ASP A 173 27.46 3.38 -3.18
C ASP A 173 26.64 3.21 -1.89
N VAL A 174 25.59 4.02 -1.72
CA VAL A 174 24.83 4.12 -0.44
C VAL A 174 23.32 3.94 -0.60
N MET A 175 22.81 3.94 -1.84
CA MET A 175 21.36 3.81 -2.08
C MET A 175 20.84 2.45 -1.64
N ASN A 176 19.61 2.44 -1.12
CA ASN A 176 18.84 1.23 -0.89
C ASN A 176 18.28 0.72 -2.23
N ARG A 177 18.41 -0.59 -2.48
CA ARG A 177 17.91 -1.25 -3.70
C ARG A 177 16.67 -2.11 -3.42
N GLU A 178 16.32 -2.33 -2.16
CA GLU A 178 15.12 -3.04 -1.76
C GLU A 178 13.96 -2.04 -1.67
N LEU A 179 13.19 -1.93 -2.74
CA LEU A 179 12.19 -0.88 -2.91
C LEU A 179 10.77 -1.43 -2.82
N PRO A 180 9.83 -0.68 -2.23
CA PRO A 180 8.40 -1.01 -2.24
C PRO A 180 7.79 -0.65 -3.60
N LEU A 181 7.91 -1.57 -4.58
CA LEU A 181 7.43 -1.39 -5.95
C LEU A 181 6.01 -1.90 -6.10
N PHE A 182 5.17 -1.10 -6.74
CA PHE A 182 3.79 -1.43 -7.02
C PHE A 182 3.42 -1.13 -8.47
N PRO A 183 2.58 -1.96 -9.10
CA PRO A 183 2.00 -1.63 -10.40
C PRO A 183 0.93 -0.54 -10.24
N GLN A 184 0.60 0.14 -11.33
CA GLN A 184 -0.42 1.20 -11.31
C GLN A 184 -1.83 0.71 -10.92
N GLU A 185 -2.10 -0.57 -11.08
CA GLU A 185 -3.35 -1.23 -10.70
C GLU A 185 -3.40 -1.68 -9.24
N ALA A 186 -2.31 -1.51 -8.48
CA ALA A 186 -2.28 -1.87 -7.06
C ALA A 186 -3.39 -1.17 -6.28
N THR A 187 -4.04 -1.90 -5.41
CA THR A 187 -5.21 -1.41 -4.66
C THR A 187 -4.80 -0.48 -3.53
N LEU A 188 -5.71 0.41 -3.12
CA LEU A 188 -5.50 1.29 -1.97
C LEU A 188 -5.07 0.52 -0.72
N ILE A 189 -5.64 -0.67 -0.48
CA ILE A 189 -5.31 -1.47 0.71
C ILE A 189 -3.87 -1.99 0.68
N GLU A 190 -3.34 -2.37 -0.50
CA GLU A 190 -1.94 -2.78 -0.65
C GLU A 190 -1.00 -1.62 -0.34
N ILE A 191 -1.32 -0.42 -0.83
CA ILE A 191 -0.55 0.81 -0.55
C ILE A 191 -0.59 1.17 0.94
N VAL A 192 -1.79 1.15 1.55
CA VAL A 192 -1.97 1.42 2.98
C VAL A 192 -1.19 0.40 3.82
N PHE A 193 -1.19 -0.88 3.44
CA PHE A 193 -0.43 -1.91 4.13
C PHE A 193 1.07 -1.64 4.08
N ALA A 194 1.62 -1.29 2.90
CA ALA A 194 3.03 -0.96 2.75
C ALA A 194 3.43 0.25 3.63
N ILE A 195 2.64 1.33 3.60
CA ILE A 195 2.95 2.55 4.35
C ILE A 195 2.76 2.35 5.85
N SER A 196 1.65 1.72 6.28
CA SER A 196 1.25 1.69 7.70
C SER A 196 1.79 0.49 8.48
N VAL A 197 1.94 -0.67 7.83
CA VAL A 197 2.36 -1.92 8.47
C VAL A 197 3.82 -2.23 8.20
N GLN A 198 4.27 -2.02 6.96
CA GLN A 198 5.68 -2.23 6.58
C GLN A 198 6.54 -0.98 6.80
N HIS A 199 5.94 0.13 7.29
CA HIS A 199 6.61 1.39 7.62
C HIS A 199 7.39 2.02 6.45
N GLN A 200 6.88 1.86 5.23
CA GLN A 200 7.47 2.50 4.06
C GLN A 200 7.14 4.00 4.05
N ALA A 201 8.16 4.85 3.95
CA ALA A 201 7.96 6.31 3.88
C ALA A 201 7.37 6.74 2.53
N VAL A 202 7.77 6.05 1.47
CA VAL A 202 7.35 6.28 0.08
C VAL A 202 7.10 4.93 -0.58
N VAL A 203 6.11 4.88 -1.46
CA VAL A 203 5.79 3.75 -2.32
C VAL A 203 5.98 4.19 -3.77
N TYR A 204 6.63 3.36 -4.56
CA TYR A 204 6.95 3.64 -5.97
C TYR A 204 5.99 2.91 -6.88
N VAL A 205 5.34 3.66 -7.76
CA VAL A 205 4.49 3.10 -8.80
C VAL A 205 5.28 2.99 -10.09
N VAL A 206 5.42 1.77 -10.59
CA VAL A 206 6.28 1.46 -11.73
C VAL A 206 5.51 0.72 -12.83
N ASP A 207 6.01 0.81 -14.04
CA ASP A 207 5.57 -0.03 -15.15
C ASP A 207 6.26 -1.40 -15.16
N ARG A 208 5.98 -2.20 -16.18
CA ARG A 208 6.53 -3.57 -16.33
C ARG A 208 8.03 -3.63 -16.51
N ASP A 209 8.65 -2.53 -16.94
CA ASP A 209 10.09 -2.41 -17.20
C ASP A 209 10.83 -1.67 -16.08
N ASN A 210 10.18 -1.50 -14.91
CA ASN A 210 10.65 -0.74 -13.75
C ASN A 210 10.80 0.77 -14.02
N GLY A 211 10.09 1.30 -15.02
CA GLY A 211 10.01 2.75 -15.25
C GLY A 211 9.15 3.40 -14.18
N LEU A 212 9.66 4.47 -13.57
CA LEU A 212 8.94 5.18 -12.52
C LEU A 212 7.77 5.99 -13.12
N LEU A 213 6.54 5.61 -12.77
CA LEU A 213 5.31 6.31 -13.16
C LEU A 213 4.94 7.40 -12.15
N GLY A 214 5.18 7.15 -10.87
CA GLY A 214 4.85 8.10 -9.81
C GLY A 214 5.26 7.58 -8.44
N VAL A 215 5.00 8.42 -7.43
CA VAL A 215 5.27 8.11 -6.02
C VAL A 215 4.02 8.35 -5.18
N ILE A 216 3.89 7.60 -4.08
CA ILE A 216 2.83 7.78 -3.10
C ILE A 216 3.49 7.89 -1.73
N THR A 217 3.26 8.99 -1.04
CA THR A 217 3.71 9.22 0.33
C THR A 217 2.53 9.11 1.31
N GLN A 218 2.84 8.99 2.59
CA GLN A 218 1.82 8.99 3.64
C GLN A 218 0.95 10.26 3.62
N ALA A 219 1.55 11.42 3.34
CA ALA A 219 0.82 12.69 3.27
C ALA A 219 -0.20 12.70 2.13
N GLN A 220 0.19 12.24 0.94
CA GLN A 220 -0.70 12.15 -0.22
C GLN A 220 -1.83 11.14 -0.01
N LEU A 221 -1.51 10.01 0.61
CA LEU A 221 -2.52 9.01 0.96
C LEU A 221 -3.56 9.60 1.93
N LEU A 222 -3.11 10.31 2.97
CA LEU A 222 -4.00 10.96 3.94
C LEU A 222 -4.86 12.04 3.29
N GLU A 223 -4.26 12.90 2.45
CA GLU A 223 -4.98 13.93 1.71
C GLU A 223 -6.08 13.32 0.84
N ARG A 224 -5.78 12.21 0.16
CA ARG A 224 -6.76 11.55 -0.70
C ARG A 224 -7.90 10.92 0.09
N ILE A 225 -7.62 10.31 1.25
CA ILE A 225 -8.64 9.70 2.11
C ILE A 225 -9.58 10.76 2.70
N ILE A 226 -9.07 11.93 3.07
CA ILE A 226 -9.88 13.02 3.65
C ILE A 226 -10.82 13.64 2.59
N ASN A 227 -10.44 13.61 1.33
CA ASN A 227 -11.20 14.20 0.22
C ASN A 227 -12.08 13.17 -0.54
N LEU A 228 -12.24 11.96 -0.03
CA LEU A 228 -13.20 10.95 -0.48
C LEU A 228 -14.58 11.19 0.12
#